data_9be8fb8f94ffb68a3a4f430b1e8ffa11
#
_entry.id   9be8fb8f94ffb68a3a4f430b1e8ffa11
#
_cell.length_a   1.000
_cell.length_b   1.000
_cell.length_c   1.000
_cell.angle_alpha   90.00
_cell.angle_beta   90.00
_cell.angle_gamma   90.00
#
_symmetry.space_group_name_H-M   'P 1'
#
loop_
_entity.id
_entity.type
_entity.pdbx_description
1 polymer ?
#
loop_
_entity_poly.entity_id
_entity_poly.type
_entity_poly.pdbx_seq_one_letter_code
_entity_poly.pdbx_strand_id
1 'polypeptide(L)'
;MGCRACEIACAVEHSLSKSIYEAPYEIPKPIPRIRVLPIDIFYVPARCQHCEDAPCIAVCPTKALSKTDEGFVIVDPMKCIGCLMCALACPFGHPRYSAEEKTMIKCDFCYTRVREGKPPACVEACPTGALRFGRFEEVMKEVAEEKMRAVNTGKAGPGLVVIKPVKIEVEVKPTPPAKVSDVKSMYKPVSWS
;
A
#
# COMPACT_ATOMS: atom_id res chain seq x y z
N MET A 1 -8.63 12.13 7.87
CA MET A 1 -9.94 12.25 7.17
C MET A 1 -10.01 11.18 6.09
N GLY A 2 -11.10 10.43 5.98
CA GLY A 2 -11.29 9.41 4.92
C GLY A 2 -11.85 9.99 3.61
N CYS A 3 -11.36 11.13 3.11
CA CYS A 3 -11.95 11.83 1.95
C CYS A 3 -11.80 11.11 0.60
N ARG A 4 -10.87 10.13 0.50
CA ARG A 4 -10.58 9.32 -0.70
C ARG A 4 -10.20 10.10 -1.98
N ALA A 5 -9.87 11.39 -1.89
CA ALA A 5 -9.41 12.17 -3.04
C ALA A 5 -8.20 11.51 -3.72
N CYS A 6 -7.30 10.89 -2.96
CA CYS A 6 -6.17 10.14 -3.47
C CYS A 6 -6.55 8.91 -4.30
N GLU A 7 -7.67 8.23 -3.98
CA GLU A 7 -8.16 7.11 -4.78
C GLU A 7 -8.69 7.61 -6.13
N ILE A 8 -9.47 8.69 -6.12
CA ILE A 8 -10.02 9.30 -7.33
C ILE A 8 -8.88 9.77 -8.24
N ALA A 9 -7.94 10.55 -7.70
CA ALA A 9 -6.81 11.03 -8.47
C ALA A 9 -5.94 9.90 -9.04
N CYS A 10 -5.76 8.81 -8.28
CA CYS A 10 -5.05 7.63 -8.76
C CYS A 10 -5.80 6.93 -9.90
N ALA A 11 -7.12 6.81 -9.82
CA ALA A 11 -7.94 6.23 -10.89
C ALA A 11 -7.86 7.09 -12.15
N VAL A 12 -8.01 8.40 -12.03
CA VAL A 12 -7.90 9.35 -13.15
C VAL A 12 -6.51 9.31 -13.80
N GLU A 13 -5.44 9.29 -13.00
CA GLU A 13 -4.07 9.20 -13.57
C GLU A 13 -3.85 7.93 -14.39
N HIS A 14 -4.52 6.83 -14.02
CA HIS A 14 -4.40 5.55 -14.71
C HIS A 14 -5.57 5.26 -15.66
N SER A 15 -6.37 6.28 -15.98
CA SER A 15 -7.39 6.23 -17.03
C SER A 15 -6.78 6.56 -18.40
N LEU A 16 -7.50 6.22 -19.45
CA LEU A 16 -7.09 6.52 -20.82
C LEU A 16 -7.17 8.02 -21.11
N SER A 17 -8.26 8.66 -20.71
CA SER A 17 -8.51 10.09 -20.93
C SER A 17 -7.72 11.00 -20.00
N LYS A 18 -7.30 10.48 -18.83
CA LYS A 18 -6.73 11.29 -17.73
C LYS A 18 -7.61 12.47 -17.30
N SER A 19 -8.91 12.35 -17.56
CA SER A 19 -9.92 13.36 -17.27
C SER A 19 -10.89 12.86 -16.22
N ILE A 20 -11.13 13.66 -15.16
CA ILE A 20 -12.07 13.31 -14.10
C ILE A 20 -13.50 13.18 -14.61
N TYR A 21 -13.83 13.86 -15.73
CA TYR A 21 -15.17 13.85 -16.31
C TYR A 21 -15.38 12.62 -17.21
N GLU A 22 -14.35 12.12 -17.84
CA GLU A 22 -14.42 11.02 -18.81
C GLU A 22 -14.10 9.65 -18.21
N ALA A 23 -13.16 9.61 -17.26
CA ALA A 23 -12.72 8.38 -16.62
C ALA A 23 -13.85 7.49 -16.06
N PRO A 24 -14.96 8.02 -15.49
CA PRO A 24 -16.06 7.18 -15.03
C PRO A 24 -16.81 6.42 -16.12
N TYR A 25 -16.71 6.89 -17.37
CA TYR A 25 -17.40 6.31 -18.54
C TYR A 25 -16.51 5.42 -19.39
N GLU A 26 -15.23 5.31 -19.05
CA GLU A 26 -14.29 4.44 -19.75
C GLU A 26 -14.59 2.95 -19.54
N ILE A 27 -14.26 2.17 -20.58
CA ILE A 27 -14.27 0.70 -20.52
C ILE A 27 -12.89 0.21 -21.00
N PRO A 28 -12.13 -0.44 -20.10
CA PRO A 28 -12.42 -0.77 -18.70
C PRO A 28 -12.40 0.44 -17.78
N LYS A 29 -13.19 0.38 -16.69
CA LYS A 29 -13.18 1.44 -15.69
C LYS A 29 -11.82 1.51 -15.00
N PRO A 30 -11.22 2.69 -14.84
CA PRO A 30 -9.94 2.83 -14.19
C PRO A 30 -10.03 2.45 -12.71
N ILE A 31 -9.09 1.61 -12.27
CA ILE A 31 -9.05 1.09 -10.90
C ILE A 31 -7.96 1.82 -10.11
N PRO A 32 -8.29 2.44 -8.96
CA PRO A 32 -7.29 3.10 -8.14
C PRO A 32 -6.28 2.07 -7.60
N ARG A 33 -5.00 2.41 -7.63
CA ARG A 33 -3.89 1.57 -7.14
C ARG A 33 -3.53 1.85 -5.67
N ILE A 34 -4.14 2.86 -5.08
CA ILE A 34 -4.14 3.17 -3.64
C ILE A 34 -5.54 2.92 -3.08
N ARG A 35 -5.64 2.49 -1.83
CA ARG A 35 -6.91 2.31 -1.11
C ARG A 35 -6.85 2.96 0.25
N VAL A 36 -7.91 3.65 0.62
CA VAL A 36 -8.08 4.20 1.97
C VAL A 36 -8.88 3.20 2.79
N LEU A 37 -8.20 2.58 3.74
CA LEU A 37 -8.76 1.56 4.62
C LEU A 37 -9.16 2.20 5.95
N PRO A 38 -10.39 2.00 6.42
CA PRO A 38 -10.76 2.36 7.78
C PRO A 38 -10.13 1.35 8.75
N ILE A 39 -9.38 1.84 9.72
CA ILE A 39 -8.80 1.05 10.80
C ILE A 39 -9.19 1.75 12.10
N ASP A 40 -10.22 1.24 12.78
CA ASP A 40 -10.83 1.85 13.93
C ASP A 40 -11.25 3.31 13.65
N ILE A 41 -10.73 4.29 14.35
CA ILE A 41 -10.98 5.72 14.16
C ILE A 41 -10.10 6.37 13.09
N PHE A 42 -9.15 5.63 12.51
CA PHE A 42 -8.19 6.14 11.53
C PHE A 42 -8.52 5.68 10.11
N TYR A 43 -8.06 6.46 9.14
CA TYR A 43 -8.10 6.12 7.72
C TYR A 43 -6.68 6.04 7.18
N VAL A 44 -6.27 4.84 6.77
CA VAL A 44 -4.90 4.57 6.32
C VAL A 44 -4.88 4.42 4.80
N PRO A 45 -4.14 5.25 4.08
CA PRO A 45 -3.95 5.12 2.64
C PRO A 45 -2.96 3.98 2.34
N ALA A 46 -3.49 2.79 2.07
CA ALA A 46 -2.72 1.61 1.76
C ALA A 46 -2.30 1.59 0.28
N ARG A 47 -1.01 1.50 0.01
CA ARG A 47 -0.41 1.43 -1.31
C ARG A 47 0.81 0.50 -1.31
N CYS A 48 1.28 0.09 -2.49
CA CYS A 48 2.51 -0.69 -2.60
C CYS A 48 3.69 0.03 -1.93
N GLN A 49 4.48 -0.70 -1.15
CA GLN A 49 5.63 -0.15 -0.42
C GLN A 49 6.90 -0.09 -1.28
N HIS A 50 6.89 -0.65 -2.50
CA HIS A 50 8.06 -0.75 -3.37
C HIS A 50 9.28 -1.32 -2.63
N CYS A 51 9.06 -2.45 -1.94
CA CYS A 51 10.03 -3.09 -1.04
C CYS A 51 11.41 -3.19 -1.67
N GLU A 52 12.44 -3.09 -0.85
CA GLU A 52 13.82 -3.25 -1.28
C GLU A 52 14.02 -4.69 -1.77
N ASP A 53 13.71 -5.66 -0.93
CA ASP A 53 13.58 -7.07 -1.30
C ASP A 53 12.12 -7.38 -1.59
N ALA A 54 11.72 -7.29 -2.85
CA ALA A 54 10.33 -7.40 -3.26
C ALA A 54 9.93 -8.88 -3.49
N PRO A 55 9.18 -9.51 -2.56
CA PRO A 55 8.78 -10.92 -2.70
C PRO A 55 7.97 -11.17 -3.99
N CYS A 56 7.18 -10.17 -4.41
CA CYS A 56 6.40 -10.26 -5.63
C CYS A 56 7.25 -10.38 -6.90
N ILE A 57 8.47 -9.83 -6.92
CA ILE A 57 9.42 -10.01 -8.02
C ILE A 57 10.00 -11.42 -7.98
N ALA A 58 10.42 -11.87 -6.80
CA ALA A 58 11.08 -13.17 -6.63
C ALA A 58 10.19 -14.34 -7.08
N VAL A 59 8.89 -14.28 -6.84
CA VAL A 59 7.93 -15.36 -7.17
C VAL A 59 7.37 -15.27 -8.58
N CYS A 60 7.69 -14.23 -9.37
CA CYS A 60 7.10 -14.04 -10.69
C CYS A 60 7.73 -14.99 -11.72
N PRO A 61 6.98 -15.99 -12.24
CA PRO A 61 7.55 -17.00 -13.16
C PRO A 61 7.94 -16.41 -14.51
N THR A 62 7.21 -15.38 -14.97
CA THR A 62 7.44 -14.73 -16.27
C THR A 62 8.33 -13.49 -16.17
N LYS A 63 8.79 -13.15 -14.94
CA LYS A 63 9.55 -11.92 -14.68
C LYS A 63 8.84 -10.65 -15.18
N ALA A 64 7.50 -10.66 -15.12
CA ALA A 64 6.68 -9.50 -15.44
C ALA A 64 6.83 -8.36 -14.42
N LEU A 65 7.25 -8.67 -13.19
CA LEU A 65 7.59 -7.69 -12.18
C LEU A 65 9.08 -7.42 -12.19
N SER A 66 9.45 -6.16 -12.21
CA SER A 66 10.83 -5.71 -12.17
C SER A 66 10.98 -4.48 -11.29
N LYS A 67 12.19 -4.22 -10.84
CA LYS A 67 12.54 -2.99 -10.12
C LYS A 67 13.31 -2.09 -11.07
N THR A 68 12.92 -0.81 -11.12
CA THR A 68 13.64 0.20 -11.89
C THR A 68 14.90 0.66 -11.14
N ASP A 69 15.81 1.34 -11.83
CA ASP A 69 17.03 1.89 -11.22
C ASP A 69 16.72 2.89 -10.10
N GLU A 70 15.57 3.57 -10.19
CA GLU A 70 15.09 4.50 -9.17
C GLU A 70 14.40 3.78 -7.99
N GLY A 71 14.32 2.45 -8.01
CA GLY A 71 13.76 1.63 -6.94
C GLY A 71 12.26 1.34 -7.06
N PHE A 72 11.59 1.74 -8.13
CA PHE A 72 10.17 1.46 -8.31
C PHE A 72 9.94 0.03 -8.78
N VAL A 73 9.04 -0.68 -8.11
CA VAL A 73 8.59 -1.99 -8.57
C VAL A 73 7.44 -1.77 -9.55
N ILE A 74 7.58 -2.22 -10.77
CA ILE A 74 6.60 -2.07 -11.86
C ILE A 74 6.15 -3.42 -12.39
N VAL A 75 5.00 -3.45 -13.06
CA VAL A 75 4.45 -4.63 -13.76
C VAL A 75 4.51 -4.38 -15.26
N ASP A 76 5.07 -5.31 -15.99
CA ASP A 76 4.99 -5.35 -17.45
C ASP A 76 3.74 -6.16 -17.85
N PRO A 77 2.70 -5.50 -18.37
CA PRO A 77 1.45 -6.18 -18.72
C PRO A 77 1.62 -7.20 -19.86
N MET A 78 2.60 -7.00 -20.75
CA MET A 78 2.85 -7.90 -21.87
C MET A 78 3.45 -9.24 -21.46
N LYS A 79 4.16 -9.27 -20.30
CA LYS A 79 4.73 -10.49 -19.73
C LYS A 79 3.85 -11.13 -18.68
N CYS A 80 2.85 -10.40 -18.17
CA CYS A 80 2.01 -10.86 -17.08
C CYS A 80 0.98 -11.89 -17.58
N ILE A 81 0.97 -13.08 -16.96
CA ILE A 81 0.01 -14.14 -17.25
C ILE A 81 -1.14 -14.22 -16.23
N GLY A 82 -1.23 -13.29 -15.31
CA GLY A 82 -2.29 -13.25 -14.30
C GLY A 82 -2.30 -14.40 -13.28
N CYS A 83 -1.17 -15.05 -13.02
CA CYS A 83 -1.07 -16.24 -12.17
C CYS A 83 -1.29 -16.02 -10.66
N LEU A 84 -1.48 -14.79 -10.22
CA LEU A 84 -1.73 -14.36 -8.83
C LEU A 84 -0.59 -14.63 -7.82
N MET A 85 0.51 -15.26 -8.20
CA MET A 85 1.62 -15.57 -7.29
C MET A 85 2.14 -14.33 -6.54
N CYS A 86 2.22 -13.19 -7.23
CA CYS A 86 2.65 -11.94 -6.61
C CYS A 86 1.64 -11.39 -5.58
N ALA A 87 0.35 -11.67 -5.75
CA ALA A 87 -0.67 -11.29 -4.77
C ALA A 87 -0.55 -12.15 -3.50
N LEU A 88 -0.29 -13.44 -3.66
CA LEU A 88 -0.09 -14.37 -2.52
C LEU A 88 1.20 -14.08 -1.76
N ALA A 89 2.27 -13.72 -2.47
CA ALA A 89 3.56 -13.44 -1.85
C ALA A 89 3.65 -12.05 -1.20
N CYS A 90 2.73 -11.13 -1.52
CA CYS A 90 2.78 -9.78 -0.98
C CYS A 90 2.22 -9.73 0.45
N PRO A 91 3.01 -9.40 1.48
CA PRO A 91 2.53 -9.33 2.86
C PRO A 91 1.50 -8.21 3.07
N PHE A 92 1.43 -7.26 2.14
CA PHE A 92 0.53 -6.11 2.19
C PHE A 92 -0.71 -6.25 1.28
N GLY A 93 -0.80 -7.33 0.48
CA GLY A 93 -1.94 -7.57 -0.41
C GLY A 93 -2.15 -6.52 -1.51
N HIS A 94 -1.09 -5.82 -1.97
CA HIS A 94 -1.24 -4.73 -2.93
C HIS A 94 -1.44 -5.15 -4.39
N PRO A 95 -0.77 -6.20 -4.92
CA PRO A 95 -1.04 -6.65 -6.28
C PRO A 95 -2.46 -7.21 -6.38
N ARG A 96 -3.23 -6.74 -7.37
CA ARG A 96 -4.60 -7.17 -7.65
C ARG A 96 -4.73 -7.57 -9.10
N TYR A 97 -5.59 -8.53 -9.35
CA TYR A 97 -5.91 -8.94 -10.71
C TYR A 97 -6.98 -8.03 -11.31
N SER A 98 -6.73 -7.56 -12.52
CA SER A 98 -7.73 -6.91 -13.37
C SER A 98 -8.26 -7.94 -14.35
N ALA A 99 -9.55 -8.27 -14.23
CA ALA A 99 -10.19 -9.24 -15.11
C ALA A 99 -10.33 -8.70 -16.55
N GLU A 100 -10.46 -7.38 -16.67
CA GLU A 100 -10.62 -6.71 -17.97
C GLU A 100 -9.28 -6.64 -18.71
N GLU A 101 -8.22 -6.24 -18.04
CA GLU A 101 -6.87 -6.19 -18.61
C GLU A 101 -6.17 -7.55 -18.63
N LYS A 102 -6.72 -8.56 -17.93
CA LYS A 102 -6.15 -9.90 -17.73
C LYS A 102 -4.74 -9.89 -17.16
N THR A 103 -4.38 -8.84 -16.44
CA THR A 103 -3.06 -8.63 -15.85
C THR A 103 -3.16 -8.28 -14.36
N MET A 104 -2.00 -8.33 -13.69
CA MET A 104 -1.88 -7.83 -12.32
C MET A 104 -1.66 -6.33 -12.34
N ILE A 105 -2.42 -5.61 -11.52
CA ILE A 105 -2.26 -4.17 -11.29
C ILE A 105 -1.80 -3.91 -9.85
N LYS A 106 -0.95 -2.93 -9.67
CA LYS A 106 -0.52 -2.42 -8.38
C LYS A 106 -0.03 -0.98 -8.51
N CYS A 107 0.16 -0.29 -7.40
CA CYS A 107 0.80 1.04 -7.43
C CYS A 107 2.17 0.95 -8.10
N ASP A 108 2.39 1.78 -9.10
CA ASP A 108 3.63 1.95 -9.86
C ASP A 108 4.40 3.19 -9.42
N PHE A 109 3.94 3.84 -8.34
CA PHE A 109 4.45 5.10 -7.82
C PHE A 109 4.27 6.28 -8.78
N CYS A 110 3.38 6.17 -9.77
CA CYS A 110 3.24 7.14 -10.86
C CYS A 110 4.59 7.47 -11.49
N TYR A 111 5.44 6.45 -11.77
CA TYR A 111 6.84 6.60 -12.16
C TYR A 111 7.03 7.53 -13.36
N THR A 112 6.06 7.56 -14.27
CA THR A 112 6.07 8.45 -15.44
C THR A 112 6.02 9.92 -15.01
N ARG A 113 5.10 10.26 -14.11
CA ARG A 113 5.00 11.64 -13.54
C ARG A 113 6.24 12.02 -12.76
N VAL A 114 6.75 11.08 -11.97
CA VAL A 114 7.95 11.32 -11.14
C VAL A 114 9.16 11.60 -12.02
N ARG A 115 9.32 10.91 -13.13
CA ARG A 115 10.38 11.19 -14.12
C ARG A 115 10.20 12.54 -14.81
N GLU A 116 8.97 13.04 -14.91
CA GLU A 116 8.68 14.40 -15.39
C GLU A 116 8.86 15.48 -14.29
N GLY A 117 9.33 15.11 -13.11
CA GLY A 117 9.49 16.02 -11.97
C GLY A 117 8.19 16.38 -11.25
N LYS A 118 7.09 15.69 -11.54
CA LYS A 118 5.80 15.90 -10.88
C LYS A 118 5.62 14.93 -9.71
N PRO A 119 4.94 15.33 -8.63
CA PRO A 119 4.61 14.40 -7.55
C PRO A 119 3.60 13.35 -8.01
N PRO A 120 3.52 12.17 -7.34
CA PRO A 120 2.46 11.21 -7.57
C PRO A 120 1.06 11.85 -7.45
N ALA A 121 0.13 11.44 -8.32
CA ALA A 121 -1.22 12.04 -8.36
C ALA A 121 -1.95 12.00 -7.01
N CYS A 122 -1.79 10.93 -6.24
CA CYS A 122 -2.38 10.80 -4.91
C CYS A 122 -1.83 11.81 -3.88
N VAL A 123 -0.57 12.21 -4.02
CA VAL A 123 0.07 13.21 -3.16
C VAL A 123 -0.43 14.60 -3.53
N GLU A 124 -0.41 14.94 -4.82
CA GLU A 124 -0.89 16.23 -5.33
C GLU A 124 -2.35 16.51 -4.97
N ALA A 125 -3.19 15.49 -5.06
CA ALA A 125 -4.62 15.61 -4.74
C ALA A 125 -4.94 15.55 -3.24
N CYS A 126 -3.97 15.39 -2.36
CA CYS A 126 -4.22 15.27 -0.92
C CYS A 126 -4.46 16.64 -0.27
N PRO A 127 -5.73 17.01 0.08
CA PRO A 127 -6.03 18.36 0.55
C PRO A 127 -5.49 18.64 1.96
N THR A 128 -5.17 17.58 2.72
CA THR A 128 -4.66 17.70 4.09
C THR A 128 -3.15 17.56 4.19
N GLY A 129 -2.44 17.30 3.06
CA GLY A 129 -1.00 17.02 3.08
C GLY A 129 -0.63 15.74 3.85
N ALA A 130 -1.58 14.84 4.09
CA ALA A 130 -1.34 13.57 4.79
C ALA A 130 -0.45 12.61 3.97
N LEU A 131 -0.45 12.76 2.64
CA LEU A 131 0.47 12.06 1.74
C LEU A 131 1.59 13.01 1.36
N ARG A 132 2.82 12.58 1.59
CA ARG A 132 4.02 13.34 1.22
C ARG A 132 4.89 12.51 0.29
N PHE A 133 5.66 13.19 -0.53
CA PHE A 133 6.56 12.59 -1.50
C PHE A 133 7.90 13.35 -1.47
N GLY A 134 8.99 12.60 -1.45
CA GLY A 134 10.34 13.13 -1.43
C GLY A 134 11.33 12.07 -0.97
N ARG A 135 12.58 12.48 -0.75
CA ARG A 135 13.58 11.60 -0.14
C ARG A 135 13.17 11.33 1.31
N PHE A 136 13.30 10.09 1.72
CA PHE A 136 12.83 9.64 3.04
C PHE A 136 13.33 10.52 4.18
N GLU A 137 14.62 10.83 4.18
CA GLU A 137 15.26 11.65 5.22
C GLU A 137 14.71 13.09 5.27
N GLU A 138 14.49 13.69 4.09
CA GLU A 138 13.96 15.06 3.96
C GLU A 138 12.51 15.11 4.45
N VAL A 139 11.67 14.18 3.98
CA VAL A 139 10.26 14.11 4.38
C VAL A 139 10.12 13.83 5.88
N MET A 140 10.95 12.95 6.43
CA MET A 140 10.94 12.66 7.87
C MET A 140 11.36 13.86 8.70
N LYS A 141 12.34 14.62 8.25
CA LYS A 141 12.77 15.86 8.91
C LYS A 141 11.67 16.91 8.91
N GLU A 142 11.06 17.16 7.75
CA GLU A 142 9.92 18.09 7.62
C GLU A 142 8.75 17.72 8.55
N VAL A 143 8.37 16.44 8.56
CA VAL A 143 7.29 15.95 9.42
C VAL A 143 7.64 16.10 10.91
N ALA A 144 8.88 15.85 11.28
CA ALA A 144 9.34 16.04 12.65
C ALA A 144 9.29 17.51 13.07
N GLU A 145 9.79 18.43 12.23
CA GLU A 145 9.75 19.85 12.48
C GLU A 145 8.33 20.41 12.59
N GLU A 146 7.44 19.97 11.70
CA GLU A 146 6.02 20.37 11.73
C GLU A 146 5.33 19.90 13.01
N LYS A 147 5.60 18.66 13.43
CA LYS A 147 5.08 18.13 14.70
C LYS A 147 5.61 18.89 15.90
N MET A 148 6.89 19.22 15.92
CA MET A 148 7.50 20.01 16.99
C MET A 148 6.89 21.43 17.06
N ARG A 149 6.67 22.08 15.92
CA ARG A 149 5.97 23.37 15.87
C ARG A 149 4.54 23.28 16.40
N ALA A 150 3.79 22.26 16.01
CA ALA A 150 2.41 22.04 16.46
C ALA A 150 2.34 21.83 17.97
N VAL A 151 3.27 21.08 18.56
CA VAL A 151 3.37 20.89 20.01
C VAL A 151 3.69 22.20 20.73
N ASN A 152 4.69 22.94 20.23
CA ASN A 152 5.16 24.19 20.86
C ASN A 152 4.11 25.32 20.78
N THR A 153 3.25 25.32 19.78
CA THR A 153 2.19 26.34 19.60
C THR A 153 0.87 25.96 20.22
N GLY A 154 0.76 24.79 20.86
CA GLY A 154 -0.50 24.29 21.44
C GLY A 154 -1.59 24.04 20.39
N LYS A 155 -1.26 24.13 19.09
CA LYS A 155 -2.16 23.88 17.95
C LYS A 155 -2.12 22.44 17.46
N ALA A 156 -1.72 21.50 18.31
CA ALA A 156 -1.85 20.09 18.02
C ALA A 156 -3.35 19.78 17.90
N GLY A 157 -3.86 19.82 16.67
CA GLY A 157 -5.24 19.44 16.36
C GLY A 157 -5.48 17.96 16.70
N PRO A 158 -6.74 17.55 16.85
CA PRO A 158 -7.12 16.17 17.10
C PRO A 158 -6.67 15.30 15.92
N GLY A 159 -5.56 14.61 16.08
CA GLY A 159 -4.96 13.76 15.03
C GLY A 159 -3.47 13.57 15.18
N LEU A 160 -2.80 14.35 16.00
CA LEU A 160 -1.39 14.13 16.31
C LEU A 160 -1.27 13.13 17.46
N VAL A 161 -1.50 11.85 17.19
CA VAL A 161 -1.14 10.80 18.14
C VAL A 161 0.38 10.64 18.05
N VAL A 162 1.09 11.29 18.97
CA VAL A 162 2.50 10.98 19.23
C VAL A 162 2.50 9.62 19.91
N ILE A 163 2.61 8.55 19.16
CA ILE A 163 2.90 7.24 19.71
C ILE A 163 4.35 7.31 20.18
N LYS A 164 4.55 7.58 21.45
CA LYS A 164 5.84 7.27 22.09
C LYS A 164 6.05 5.77 21.89
N PRO A 165 7.21 5.33 21.37
CA PRO A 165 7.52 3.92 21.37
C PRO A 165 7.51 3.47 22.84
N VAL A 166 6.43 2.80 23.24
CA VAL A 166 6.42 2.06 24.51
C VAL A 166 7.39 0.92 24.24
N LYS A 167 8.53 0.92 24.92
CA LYS A 167 9.35 -0.28 25.05
C LYS A 167 8.49 -1.28 25.80
N ILE A 168 7.75 -2.08 25.06
CA ILE A 168 7.11 -3.27 25.60
C ILE A 168 8.25 -4.27 25.76
N GLU A 169 8.81 -4.35 26.94
CA GLU A 169 9.60 -5.50 27.34
C GLU A 169 8.61 -6.66 27.48
N VAL A 170 8.37 -7.35 26.36
CA VAL A 170 7.62 -8.60 26.40
C VAL A 170 8.58 -9.61 27.00
N GLU A 171 8.44 -9.91 28.28
CA GLU A 171 8.98 -11.16 28.83
C GLU A 171 8.28 -12.31 28.12
N VAL A 172 8.89 -12.78 27.07
CA VAL A 172 8.47 -14.02 26.42
C VAL A 172 8.84 -15.15 27.38
N LYS A 173 7.93 -15.51 28.27
CA LYS A 173 8.05 -16.78 29.01
C LYS A 173 8.04 -17.88 27.94
N PRO A 174 9.11 -18.69 27.85
CA PRO A 174 9.12 -19.79 26.90
C PRO A 174 7.92 -20.69 27.20
N THR A 175 6.98 -20.76 26.27
CA THR A 175 5.90 -21.74 26.33
C THR A 175 6.53 -23.13 26.28
N PRO A 176 6.28 -24.00 27.25
CA PRO A 176 6.79 -25.37 27.18
C PRO A 176 6.31 -26.00 25.87
N PRO A 177 7.13 -26.81 25.21
CA PRO A 177 6.76 -27.45 23.95
C PRO A 177 5.46 -28.25 24.18
N ALA A 178 4.44 -27.97 23.37
CA ALA A 178 3.18 -28.69 23.41
C ALA A 178 3.44 -30.18 23.29
N LYS A 179 2.95 -30.98 24.25
CA LYS A 179 3.08 -32.43 24.18
C LYS A 179 2.22 -32.95 23.04
N VAL A 180 2.70 -33.93 22.29
CA VAL A 180 1.99 -34.52 21.15
C VAL A 180 0.58 -35.02 21.55
N SER A 181 0.32 -35.35 22.83
CA SER A 181 -0.99 -35.65 23.41
C SER A 181 -1.99 -34.49 23.29
N ASP A 182 -1.52 -33.24 23.38
CA ASP A 182 -2.40 -32.07 23.40
C ASP A 182 -2.92 -31.70 22.01
N VAL A 183 -2.14 -32.06 20.98
CA VAL A 183 -2.54 -31.85 19.57
C VAL A 183 -3.65 -32.83 19.16
N LYS A 184 -3.65 -34.07 19.69
CA LYS A 184 -4.69 -35.05 19.41
C LYS A 184 -6.05 -34.68 19.97
N SER A 185 -6.12 -33.94 21.07
CA SER A 185 -7.37 -33.47 21.68
C SER A 185 -8.03 -32.31 20.92
N MET A 186 -7.30 -31.59 20.07
CA MET A 186 -7.79 -30.48 19.27
C MET A 186 -8.42 -30.92 17.92
N TYR A 187 -8.12 -32.14 17.47
CA TYR A 187 -8.71 -32.70 16.25
C TYR A 187 -9.91 -33.58 16.59
N LYS A 188 -11.10 -33.00 16.65
CA LYS A 188 -12.33 -33.77 16.55
C LYS A 188 -12.60 -34.06 15.07
N PRO A 189 -12.67 -35.32 14.62
CA PRO A 189 -13.06 -35.61 13.25
C PRO A 189 -14.47 -35.11 13.01
N VAL A 190 -14.64 -34.30 11.96
CA VAL A 190 -15.96 -33.88 11.48
C VAL A 190 -16.62 -35.12 10.91
N SER A 191 -17.69 -35.62 11.57
CA SER A 191 -18.54 -36.68 11.01
C SER A 191 -19.39 -36.08 9.90
N TRP A 192 -19.12 -36.48 8.67
CA TRP A 192 -19.96 -36.19 7.52
C TRP A 192 -21.13 -37.20 7.59
N SER A 193 -22.31 -36.74 7.97
CA SER A 193 -23.57 -37.45 7.81
C SER A 193 -24.38 -36.85 6.68
#